data_0d30d71a8ea9628a758936e8f0944201
#
_entry.id   0d30d71a8ea9628a758936e8f0944201
#
_cell.length_a   1.000
_cell.length_b   1.000
_cell.length_c   1.000
_cell.angle_alpha   90.00
_cell.angle_beta   90.00
_cell.angle_gamma   90.00
#
_symmetry.space_group_name_H-M   'P 1'
#
loop_
_entity.id
_entity.type
_entity.pdbx_description
1 polymer ?
#
loop_
_entity_poly.entity_id
_entity_poly.type
_entity_poly.pdbx_seq_one_letter_code
_entity_poly.pdbx_strand_id
1 'polypeptide(L)'
;MRPETIAIDGPAGSGKSTIGQALATRLNYAMVDTGLIYRLVARGVLDGAVDPDDREAVLRVSIGVLKGVTVARTDTGGVINVAGRPLSELRLHADDITRTVPRVARFEPVREVVRQIQRRVISEGPTILAGRDIGTVVAPEAELKLYLDVSLQERAARKLWAQSAEELRTQAEVELQLAGRDQMDRERETSPMRVAGDAVVIRTDKMSVDETVDIVVAMCGLELKAAS
;
A
#
# COMPACT_ATOMS: atom_id res chain seq x y z
N MET A 1 -21.97 -0.65 13.66
CA MET A 1 -22.14 -1.16 12.27
C MET A 1 -20.74 -1.48 11.78
N ARG A 2 -20.55 -2.62 11.11
CA ARG A 2 -19.23 -3.05 10.61
C ARG A 2 -18.87 -2.18 9.40
N PRO A 3 -17.66 -1.55 9.35
CA PRO A 3 -17.27 -0.72 8.22
C PRO A 3 -17.13 -1.56 6.95
N GLU A 4 -17.65 -1.09 5.82
CA GLU A 4 -17.47 -1.77 4.52
C GLU A 4 -16.13 -1.42 3.89
N THR A 5 -15.65 -0.21 4.11
CA THR A 5 -14.33 0.24 3.60
C THR A 5 -13.42 0.63 4.74
N ILE A 6 -12.25 0.00 4.79
CA ILE A 6 -11.18 0.34 5.74
C ILE A 6 -9.99 0.89 4.95
N ALA A 7 -9.62 2.13 5.21
CA ALA A 7 -8.43 2.76 4.67
C ALA A 7 -7.25 2.61 5.64
N ILE A 8 -6.11 2.15 5.15
CA ILE A 8 -4.88 2.03 5.94
C ILE A 8 -3.77 2.84 5.25
N ASP A 9 -3.43 3.98 5.83
CA ASP A 9 -2.36 4.83 5.37
C ASP A 9 -1.15 4.79 6.31
N GLY A 10 -0.02 5.30 5.85
CA GLY A 10 1.20 5.39 6.65
C GLY A 10 2.47 5.34 5.81
N PRO A 11 3.64 5.62 6.38
CA PRO A 11 4.92 5.70 5.68
C PRO A 11 5.40 4.35 5.11
N ALA A 12 6.49 4.38 4.33
CA ALA A 12 7.10 3.17 3.79
C ALA A 12 7.59 2.25 4.92
N GLY A 13 7.30 0.95 4.84
CA GLY A 13 7.73 -0.02 5.85
C GLY A 13 6.93 0.00 7.16
N SER A 14 5.79 0.71 7.26
CA SER A 14 4.98 0.75 8.48
C SER A 14 4.13 -0.51 8.74
N GLY A 15 4.19 -1.53 7.88
CA GLY A 15 3.46 -2.79 8.09
C GLY A 15 2.04 -2.82 7.52
N LYS A 16 1.61 -1.82 6.74
CA LYS A 16 0.23 -1.73 6.19
C LYS A 16 -0.23 -2.99 5.46
N SER A 17 0.61 -3.54 4.59
CA SER A 17 0.27 -4.73 3.81
C SER A 17 0.10 -5.95 4.70
N THR A 18 0.98 -6.12 5.69
CA THR A 18 0.94 -7.23 6.67
C THR A 18 -0.30 -7.14 7.55
N ILE A 19 -0.55 -5.96 8.14
CA ILE A 19 -1.72 -5.71 9.00
C ILE A 19 -2.99 -5.78 8.17
N GLY A 20 -3.01 -5.20 6.96
CA GLY A 20 -4.15 -5.24 6.07
C GLY A 20 -4.53 -6.67 5.66
N GLN A 21 -3.56 -7.52 5.35
CA GLN A 21 -3.80 -8.93 5.02
C GLN A 21 -4.33 -9.72 6.23
N ALA A 22 -3.76 -9.52 7.42
CA ALA A 22 -4.22 -10.18 8.63
C ALA A 22 -5.66 -9.75 9.00
N LEU A 23 -5.97 -8.46 8.88
CA LEU A 23 -7.32 -7.92 9.06
C LEU A 23 -8.29 -8.49 8.01
N ALA A 24 -7.89 -8.56 6.74
CA ALA A 24 -8.72 -9.09 5.66
C ALA A 24 -9.12 -10.55 5.94
N THR A 25 -8.16 -11.37 6.37
CA THR A 25 -8.44 -12.75 6.79
C THR A 25 -9.39 -12.80 7.98
N ARG A 26 -9.16 -11.96 9.02
CA ARG A 26 -9.98 -11.95 10.25
C ARG A 26 -11.40 -11.47 10.00
N LEU A 27 -11.57 -10.49 9.10
CA LEU A 27 -12.84 -9.85 8.77
C LEU A 27 -13.57 -10.49 7.59
N ASN A 28 -12.93 -11.37 6.84
CA ASN A 28 -13.38 -11.89 5.55
C ASN A 28 -13.64 -10.74 4.54
N TYR A 29 -12.65 -9.83 4.40
CA TYR A 29 -12.67 -8.72 3.46
C TYR A 29 -11.68 -8.94 2.32
N ALA A 30 -11.91 -8.29 1.19
CA ALA A 30 -10.85 -8.15 0.19
C ALA A 30 -9.77 -7.19 0.70
N MET A 31 -8.49 -7.48 0.42
CA MET A 31 -7.37 -6.58 0.73
C MET A 31 -6.64 -6.20 -0.55
N VAL A 32 -6.41 -4.91 -0.73
CA VAL A 32 -5.65 -4.38 -1.87
C VAL A 32 -4.50 -3.51 -1.37
N ASP A 33 -3.28 -4.00 -1.56
CA ASP A 33 -2.08 -3.17 -1.48
C ASP A 33 -1.98 -2.33 -2.75
N THR A 34 -2.42 -1.08 -2.68
CA THR A 34 -2.43 -0.18 -3.83
C THR A 34 -1.03 0.17 -4.32
N GLY A 35 -0.03 0.00 -3.47
CA GLY A 35 1.37 0.15 -3.83
C GLY A 35 1.82 -0.84 -4.90
N LEU A 36 1.23 -2.03 -4.97
CA LEU A 36 1.53 -3.02 -6.02
C LEU A 36 1.15 -2.52 -7.40
N ILE A 37 0.07 -1.74 -7.52
CA ILE A 37 -0.36 -1.17 -8.81
C ILE A 37 0.69 -0.16 -9.32
N TYR A 38 1.20 0.72 -8.44
CA TYR A 38 2.28 1.64 -8.80
C TYR A 38 3.59 0.93 -9.11
N ARG A 39 3.87 -0.19 -8.44
CA ARG A 39 5.04 -1.04 -8.74
C ARG A 39 4.94 -1.69 -10.11
N LEU A 40 3.73 -2.09 -10.52
CA LEU A 40 3.47 -2.60 -11.87
C LEU A 40 3.75 -1.52 -12.92
N VAL A 41 3.31 -0.28 -12.69
CA VAL A 41 3.62 0.87 -13.56
C VAL A 41 5.14 1.09 -13.63
N ALA A 42 5.81 1.14 -12.48
CA ALA A 42 7.26 1.33 -12.42
C ALA A 42 8.02 0.22 -13.16
N ARG A 43 7.57 -1.02 -13.03
CA ARG A 43 8.11 -2.16 -13.78
C ARG A 43 7.95 -1.96 -15.29
N GLY A 44 6.77 -1.59 -15.76
CA GLY A 44 6.51 -1.32 -17.18
C GLY A 44 7.38 -0.18 -17.75
N VAL A 45 7.64 0.86 -16.95
CA VAL A 45 8.53 1.97 -17.29
C VAL A 45 9.96 1.48 -17.45
N LEU A 46 10.47 0.65 -16.54
CA LEU A 46 11.81 0.07 -16.60
C LEU A 46 11.95 -0.92 -17.76
N ASP A 47 10.99 -1.81 -17.97
CA ASP A 47 11.00 -2.80 -19.05
C ASP A 47 10.96 -2.12 -20.44
N GLY A 48 10.27 -0.99 -20.55
CA GLY A 48 10.21 -0.18 -21.77
C GLY A 48 11.39 0.79 -21.94
N ALA A 49 12.37 0.78 -21.03
CA ALA A 49 13.48 1.74 -20.99
C ALA A 49 13.01 3.21 -21.12
N VAL A 50 11.85 3.52 -20.50
CA VAL A 50 11.25 4.87 -20.51
C VAL A 50 11.84 5.70 -19.38
N ASP A 51 12.15 6.98 -19.65
CA ASP A 51 12.53 7.91 -18.58
C ASP A 51 11.36 8.09 -17.60
N PRO A 52 11.53 7.70 -16.32
CA PRO A 52 10.48 7.84 -15.31
C PRO A 52 10.15 9.30 -14.96
N ASP A 53 10.86 10.29 -15.52
CA ASP A 53 10.55 11.71 -15.38
C ASP A 53 9.79 12.27 -16.60
N ASP A 54 9.69 11.51 -17.71
CA ASP A 54 8.83 11.86 -18.85
C ASP A 54 7.36 11.52 -18.52
N ARG A 55 6.60 12.56 -18.13
CA ARG A 55 5.19 12.45 -17.75
C ARG A 55 4.32 11.75 -18.80
N GLU A 56 4.49 12.11 -20.07
CA GLU A 56 3.63 11.59 -21.14
C GLU A 56 3.97 10.14 -21.48
N ALA A 57 5.25 9.81 -21.53
CA ALA A 57 5.70 8.45 -21.78
C ALA A 57 5.27 7.52 -20.61
N VAL A 58 5.43 7.96 -19.35
CA VAL A 58 4.98 7.21 -18.17
C VAL A 58 3.46 7.01 -18.20
N LEU A 59 2.68 8.02 -18.60
CA LEU A 59 1.22 7.88 -18.72
C LEU A 59 0.84 6.83 -19.79
N ARG A 60 1.48 6.86 -20.97
CA ARG A 60 1.23 5.85 -22.01
C ARG A 60 1.53 4.43 -21.52
N VAL A 61 2.66 4.24 -20.84
CA VAL A 61 3.01 2.96 -20.24
C VAL A 61 1.97 2.55 -19.19
N SER A 62 1.57 3.47 -18.32
CA SER A 62 0.57 3.22 -17.27
C SER A 62 -0.75 2.71 -17.83
N ILE A 63 -1.28 3.36 -18.86
CA ILE A 63 -2.51 2.93 -19.53
C ILE A 63 -2.33 1.53 -20.13
N GLY A 64 -1.20 1.27 -20.78
CA GLY A 64 -0.91 -0.04 -21.40
C GLY A 64 -0.86 -1.17 -20.38
N VAL A 65 -0.06 -1.03 -19.32
CA VAL A 65 0.12 -2.09 -18.31
C VAL A 65 -1.10 -2.26 -17.41
N LEU A 66 -1.89 -1.20 -17.18
CA LEU A 66 -3.05 -1.24 -16.29
C LEU A 66 -4.35 -1.67 -17.00
N LYS A 67 -4.38 -1.70 -18.33
CA LYS A 67 -5.56 -2.10 -19.12
C LYS A 67 -6.09 -3.49 -18.76
N GLY A 68 -5.20 -4.42 -18.43
CA GLY A 68 -5.54 -5.80 -18.06
C GLY A 68 -5.56 -6.07 -16.55
N VAL A 69 -5.47 -5.04 -15.72
CA VAL A 69 -5.50 -5.21 -14.26
C VAL A 69 -6.93 -5.40 -13.79
N THR A 70 -7.15 -6.50 -13.08
CA THR A 70 -8.39 -6.81 -12.37
C THR A 70 -8.04 -7.17 -10.93
N VAL A 71 -9.01 -7.02 -10.04
CA VAL A 71 -8.89 -7.50 -8.66
C VAL A 71 -9.91 -8.61 -8.49
N ALA A 72 -9.44 -9.80 -8.16
CA ALA A 72 -10.29 -10.92 -7.82
C ALA A 72 -10.42 -11.04 -6.32
N ARG A 73 -11.61 -11.37 -5.83
CA ARG A 73 -11.83 -11.73 -4.41
C ARG A 73 -11.51 -13.19 -4.22
N THR A 74 -10.81 -13.49 -3.14
CA THR A 74 -10.50 -14.84 -2.68
C THR A 74 -10.84 -14.96 -1.20
N ASP A 75 -10.93 -16.18 -0.68
CA ASP A 75 -11.17 -16.43 0.75
C ASP A 75 -10.08 -15.87 1.67
N THR A 76 -8.93 -15.52 1.10
CA THR A 76 -7.76 -14.96 1.83
C THR A 76 -7.51 -13.48 1.53
N GLY A 77 -8.44 -12.81 0.85
CA GLY A 77 -8.33 -11.39 0.50
C GLY A 77 -8.40 -11.10 -1.00
N GLY A 78 -8.00 -9.89 -1.39
CA GLY A 78 -7.97 -9.47 -2.79
C GLY A 78 -6.65 -9.86 -3.48
N VAL A 79 -6.76 -10.45 -4.67
CA VAL A 79 -5.61 -10.74 -5.53
C VAL A 79 -5.65 -9.83 -6.74
N ILE A 80 -4.59 -9.08 -6.96
CA ILE A 80 -4.43 -8.29 -8.17
C ILE A 80 -3.97 -9.21 -9.30
N ASN A 81 -4.72 -9.27 -10.37
CA ASN A 81 -4.37 -10.01 -11.57
C ASN A 81 -4.01 -9.04 -12.71
N VAL A 82 -3.08 -9.47 -13.55
CA VAL A 82 -2.74 -8.82 -14.80
C VAL A 82 -2.97 -9.82 -15.94
N ALA A 83 -3.86 -9.50 -16.85
CA ALA A 83 -4.25 -10.41 -17.93
C ALA A 83 -4.62 -11.82 -17.43
N GLY A 84 -5.37 -11.90 -16.32
CA GLY A 84 -5.84 -13.14 -15.71
C GLY A 84 -4.79 -13.92 -14.89
N ARG A 85 -3.58 -13.38 -14.70
CA ARG A 85 -2.52 -14.01 -13.90
C ARG A 85 -2.26 -13.22 -12.61
N PRO A 86 -2.12 -13.86 -11.45
CA PRO A 86 -1.73 -13.18 -10.22
C PRO A 86 -0.40 -12.43 -10.37
N LEU A 87 -0.31 -11.23 -9.81
CA LEU A 87 0.94 -10.50 -9.71
C LEU A 87 1.92 -11.26 -8.81
N SER A 88 3.11 -11.53 -9.34
CA SER A 88 4.20 -12.10 -8.52
C SER A 88 4.81 -10.98 -7.67
N GLU A 89 4.53 -10.97 -6.38
CA GLU A 89 5.03 -9.97 -5.45
C GLU A 89 6.56 -9.88 -5.44
N LEU A 90 7.26 -11.00 -5.55
CA LEU A 90 8.72 -11.05 -5.50
C LEU A 90 9.39 -10.22 -6.61
N ARG A 91 8.81 -10.16 -7.80
CA ARG A 91 9.36 -9.38 -8.93
C ARG A 91 9.09 -7.89 -8.85
N LEU A 92 8.12 -7.47 -8.02
CA LEU A 92 7.76 -6.06 -7.85
C LEU A 92 8.46 -5.39 -6.66
N HIS A 93 9.24 -6.12 -5.89
CA HIS A 93 9.97 -5.60 -4.72
C HIS A 93 11.45 -5.31 -4.97
N ALA A 94 11.92 -5.50 -6.22
CA ALA A 94 13.29 -5.16 -6.62
C ALA A 94 13.60 -3.66 -6.37
N ASP A 95 14.85 -3.36 -6.10
CA ASP A 95 15.28 -2.02 -5.68
C ASP A 95 15.07 -0.94 -6.74
N ASP A 96 15.33 -1.25 -8.00
CA ASP A 96 15.10 -0.37 -9.14
C ASP A 96 13.63 0.01 -9.26
N ILE A 97 12.71 -0.96 -9.13
CA ILE A 97 11.27 -0.72 -9.09
C ILE A 97 10.93 0.15 -7.88
N THR A 98 11.46 -0.19 -6.70
CA THR A 98 11.19 0.54 -5.46
C THR A 98 11.61 2.00 -5.53
N ARG A 99 12.74 2.31 -6.20
CA ARG A 99 13.20 3.68 -6.44
C ARG A 99 12.40 4.41 -7.50
N THR A 100 11.85 3.69 -8.48
CA THR A 100 11.08 4.27 -9.59
C THR A 100 9.64 4.63 -9.16
N VAL A 101 9.04 3.90 -8.22
CA VAL A 101 7.65 4.13 -7.76
C VAL A 101 7.36 5.59 -7.41
N PRO A 102 8.13 6.30 -6.56
CA PRO A 102 7.81 7.69 -6.21
C PRO A 102 7.85 8.63 -7.41
N ARG A 103 8.74 8.36 -8.38
CA ARG A 103 8.90 9.16 -9.60
C ARG A 103 7.66 9.06 -10.50
N VAL A 104 7.14 7.86 -10.73
CA VAL A 104 5.94 7.66 -11.55
C VAL A 104 4.66 8.06 -10.80
N ALA A 105 4.61 7.85 -9.49
CA ALA A 105 3.45 8.15 -8.65
C ALA A 105 3.22 9.66 -8.39
N ARG A 106 4.16 10.53 -8.78
CA ARG A 106 3.99 11.99 -8.65
C ARG A 106 3.08 12.57 -9.73
N PHE A 107 2.87 11.88 -10.84
CA PHE A 107 2.09 12.38 -11.96
C PHE A 107 0.58 12.15 -11.74
N GLU A 108 -0.20 13.25 -11.68
CA GLU A 108 -1.64 13.16 -11.46
C GLU A 108 -2.37 12.31 -12.53
N PRO A 109 -2.07 12.39 -13.83
CA PRO A 109 -2.72 11.52 -14.80
C PRO A 109 -2.50 10.02 -14.55
N VAL A 110 -1.31 9.64 -14.07
CA VAL A 110 -1.02 8.24 -13.69
C VAL A 110 -1.85 7.84 -12.46
N ARG A 111 -1.95 8.73 -11.48
CA ARG A 111 -2.75 8.51 -10.28
C ARG A 111 -4.23 8.34 -10.61
N GLU A 112 -4.75 9.12 -11.55
CA GLU A 112 -6.15 9.01 -11.97
C GLU A 112 -6.45 7.62 -12.56
N VAL A 113 -5.58 7.10 -13.43
CA VAL A 113 -5.74 5.73 -13.98
C VAL A 113 -5.72 4.68 -12.86
N VAL A 114 -4.81 4.81 -11.89
CA VAL A 114 -4.74 3.91 -10.73
C VAL A 114 -5.98 4.03 -9.86
N ARG A 115 -6.45 5.26 -9.60
CA ARG A 115 -7.61 5.56 -8.76
C ARG A 115 -8.90 4.92 -9.28
N GLN A 116 -9.07 4.87 -10.59
CA GLN A 116 -10.22 4.18 -11.21
C GLN A 116 -10.24 2.69 -10.87
N ILE A 117 -9.07 2.02 -10.84
CA ILE A 117 -8.96 0.62 -10.43
C ILE A 117 -9.30 0.47 -8.93
N GLN A 118 -8.73 1.33 -8.08
CA GLN A 118 -8.96 1.32 -6.64
C GLN A 118 -10.45 1.48 -6.29
N ARG A 119 -11.13 2.46 -6.91
CA ARG A 119 -12.56 2.71 -6.68
C ARG A 119 -13.47 1.59 -7.19
N ARG A 120 -13.09 0.93 -8.28
CA ARG A 120 -13.83 -0.25 -8.74
C ARG A 120 -13.81 -1.35 -7.69
N VAL A 121 -12.67 -1.60 -7.04
CA VAL A 121 -12.56 -2.62 -5.98
C VAL A 121 -13.48 -2.32 -4.81
N ILE A 122 -13.56 -1.05 -4.40
CA ILE A 122 -14.44 -0.61 -3.31
C ILE A 122 -15.90 -0.92 -3.65
N SER A 123 -16.33 -0.67 -4.89
CA SER A 123 -17.72 -0.91 -5.32
C SER A 123 -18.12 -2.38 -5.36
N GLU A 124 -17.17 -3.31 -5.26
CA GLU A 124 -17.43 -4.75 -5.28
C GLU A 124 -17.74 -5.35 -3.89
N GLY A 125 -17.70 -4.56 -2.82
CA GLY A 125 -18.09 -4.94 -1.44
C GLY A 125 -16.96 -4.75 -0.40
N PRO A 126 -17.06 -5.36 0.81
CA PRO A 126 -16.19 -5.05 1.93
C PRO A 126 -14.70 -5.17 1.60
N THR A 127 -13.95 -4.09 1.80
CA THR A 127 -12.59 -3.96 1.29
C THR A 127 -11.67 -3.20 2.25
N ILE A 128 -10.42 -3.67 2.34
CA ILE A 128 -9.32 -2.97 3.00
C ILE A 128 -8.36 -2.47 1.91
N LEU A 129 -8.06 -1.20 1.92
CA LEU A 129 -7.06 -0.61 1.02
C LEU A 129 -5.87 -0.11 1.82
N ALA A 130 -4.66 -0.48 1.42
CA ALA A 130 -3.42 0.01 2.00
C ALA A 130 -2.68 0.93 1.03
N GLY A 131 -2.28 2.13 1.50
CA GLY A 131 -1.60 3.11 0.64
C GLY A 131 -0.92 4.25 1.38
N ARG A 132 -1.06 5.47 0.83
CA ARG A 132 -0.47 6.71 1.35
C ARG A 132 -1.49 7.84 1.48
N ASP A 133 -2.54 7.75 0.69
CA ASP A 133 -3.56 8.77 0.49
C ASP A 133 -4.96 8.13 0.35
N ILE A 134 -5.13 6.95 0.92
CA ILE A 134 -6.39 6.21 0.81
C ILE A 134 -7.50 6.98 1.52
N GLY A 135 -7.32 7.30 2.79
CA GLY A 135 -8.33 7.99 3.61
C GLY A 135 -8.49 9.48 3.27
N THR A 136 -7.57 10.07 2.48
CA THR A 136 -7.65 11.49 2.10
C THR A 136 -8.14 11.73 0.67
N VAL A 137 -7.83 10.81 -0.27
CA VAL A 137 -8.08 11.04 -1.72
C VAL A 137 -8.79 9.88 -2.41
N VAL A 138 -8.40 8.63 -2.13
CA VAL A 138 -8.94 7.46 -2.84
C VAL A 138 -10.34 7.12 -2.33
N ALA A 139 -10.48 7.02 -1.02
CA ALA A 139 -11.72 6.69 -0.30
C ALA A 139 -11.91 7.64 0.90
N PRO A 140 -12.12 8.94 0.66
CA PRO A 140 -12.34 9.91 1.75
C PRO A 140 -13.63 9.65 2.55
N GLU A 141 -14.53 8.85 2.01
CA GLU A 141 -15.77 8.37 2.63
C GLU A 141 -15.63 7.04 3.38
N ALA A 142 -14.41 6.45 3.45
CA ALA A 142 -14.17 5.20 4.17
C ALA A 142 -14.63 5.33 5.64
N GLU A 143 -15.41 4.35 6.12
CA GLU A 143 -16.00 4.38 7.45
C GLU A 143 -14.97 4.17 8.58
N LEU A 144 -13.85 3.53 8.28
CA LEU A 144 -12.71 3.43 9.19
C LEU A 144 -11.43 3.81 8.47
N LYS A 145 -10.76 4.83 9.00
CA LYS A 145 -9.46 5.29 8.49
C LYS A 145 -8.40 5.09 9.55
N LEU A 146 -7.35 4.39 9.19
CA LEU A 146 -6.22 4.09 10.05
C LEU A 146 -4.96 4.74 9.48
N TYR A 147 -4.15 5.31 10.34
CA TYR A 147 -2.81 5.75 10.00
C TYR A 147 -1.80 5.02 10.88
N LEU A 148 -0.96 4.18 10.27
CA LEU A 148 0.08 3.47 10.99
C LEU A 148 1.30 4.37 11.16
N ASP A 149 1.53 4.83 12.38
CA ASP A 149 2.68 5.64 12.78
C ASP A 149 3.76 4.73 13.37
N VAL A 150 4.94 4.76 12.76
CA VAL A 150 6.08 3.90 13.16
C VAL A 150 7.36 4.71 12.98
N SER A 151 8.24 4.66 13.97
CA SER A 151 9.53 5.33 13.90
C SER A 151 10.37 4.85 12.73
N LEU A 152 11.23 5.72 12.21
CA LEU A 152 12.10 5.38 11.08
C LEU A 152 13.02 4.20 11.42
N GLN A 153 13.55 4.20 12.64
CA GLN A 153 14.43 3.15 13.16
C GLN A 153 13.75 1.79 13.17
N GLU A 154 12.53 1.72 13.70
CA GLU A 154 11.76 0.47 13.76
C GLU A 154 11.41 -0.04 12.35
N ARG A 155 11.02 0.85 11.43
CA ARG A 155 10.75 0.47 10.04
C ARG A 155 11.98 -0.05 9.31
N ALA A 156 13.14 0.53 9.57
CA ALA A 156 14.41 0.05 9.02
C ALA A 156 14.79 -1.31 9.60
N ALA A 157 14.64 -1.50 10.91
CA ALA A 157 14.89 -2.79 11.57
C ALA A 157 13.98 -3.90 11.00
N ARG A 158 12.67 -3.65 10.87
CA ARG A 158 11.71 -4.59 10.26
C ARG A 158 12.09 -4.94 8.82
N LYS A 159 12.53 -3.95 8.04
CA LYS A 159 12.95 -4.19 6.66
C LYS A 159 14.23 -5.02 6.58
N LEU A 160 15.22 -4.76 7.44
CA LEU A 160 16.45 -5.54 7.52
C LEU A 160 16.17 -7.00 7.93
N TRP A 161 15.30 -7.20 8.90
CA TRP A 161 14.93 -8.55 9.35
C TRP A 161 14.25 -9.37 8.24
N ALA A 162 13.52 -8.72 7.32
CA ALA A 162 12.84 -9.34 6.18
C ALA A 162 13.75 -9.51 4.94
N GLN A 163 15.00 -9.01 4.96
CA GLN A 163 15.94 -9.14 3.85
C GLN A 163 16.58 -10.54 3.81
N SER A 164 16.93 -10.98 2.58
CA SER A 164 17.75 -12.18 2.39
C SER A 164 19.19 -11.92 2.83
N ALA A 165 19.91 -12.97 3.22
CA ALA A 165 21.31 -12.88 3.66
C ALA A 165 22.29 -12.33 2.58
N GLU A 166 21.85 -12.19 1.36
CA GLU A 166 22.63 -11.68 0.23
C GLU A 166 22.59 -10.14 0.11
N GLU A 167 21.63 -9.48 0.76
CA GLU A 167 21.50 -8.01 0.76
C GLU A 167 22.18 -7.41 1.99
N LEU A 168 23.50 -7.20 1.92
CA LEU A 168 24.30 -6.57 3.00
C LEU A 168 24.07 -5.06 3.07
N ARG A 169 22.93 -4.62 3.63
CA ARG A 169 22.67 -3.20 3.89
C ARG A 169 22.78 -2.90 5.37
N THR A 170 23.33 -1.74 5.67
CA THR A 170 23.33 -1.20 7.03
C THR A 170 21.96 -0.60 7.38
N GLN A 171 21.67 -0.50 8.68
CA GLN A 171 20.45 0.17 9.15
C GLN A 171 20.38 1.61 8.66
N ALA A 172 21.50 2.35 8.69
CA ALA A 172 21.57 3.73 8.24
C ALA A 172 21.21 3.89 6.74
N GLU A 173 21.66 2.98 5.88
CA GLU A 173 21.29 2.99 4.45
C GLU A 173 19.81 2.75 4.25
N VAL A 174 19.21 1.82 5.00
CA VAL A 174 17.77 1.56 4.94
C VAL A 174 16.97 2.74 5.47
N GLU A 175 17.39 3.35 6.57
CA GLU A 175 16.76 4.55 7.12
C GLU A 175 16.80 5.70 6.10
N LEU A 176 17.96 5.96 5.47
CA LEU A 176 18.10 7.00 4.45
C LEU A 176 17.15 6.74 3.26
N GLN A 177 17.08 5.50 2.79
CA GLN A 177 16.16 5.11 1.70
C GLN A 177 14.69 5.33 2.08
N LEU A 178 14.29 4.93 3.29
CA LEU A 178 12.91 5.09 3.77
C LEU A 178 12.56 6.57 3.96
N ALA A 179 13.46 7.35 4.56
CA ALA A 179 13.27 8.78 4.78
C ALA A 179 13.11 9.55 3.47
N GLY A 180 13.97 9.29 2.48
CA GLY A 180 13.88 9.92 1.17
C GLY A 180 12.58 9.59 0.45
N ARG A 181 12.12 8.35 0.55
CA ARG A 181 10.83 7.94 -0.02
C ARG A 181 9.65 8.63 0.67
N ASP A 182 9.66 8.67 2.00
CA ASP A 182 8.60 9.33 2.77
C ASP A 182 8.56 10.83 2.48
N GLN A 183 9.72 11.47 2.28
CA GLN A 183 9.80 12.87 1.89
C GLN A 183 9.14 13.09 0.52
N MET A 184 9.50 12.30 -0.48
CA MET A 184 8.86 12.38 -1.81
C MET A 184 7.34 12.15 -1.73
N ASP A 185 6.87 11.22 -0.90
CA ASP A 185 5.45 10.95 -0.71
C ASP A 185 4.71 12.11 -0.01
N ARG A 186 5.37 12.87 0.90
CA ARG A 186 4.79 14.03 1.60
C ARG A 186 4.78 15.29 0.76
N GLU A 187 5.82 15.50 -0.05
CA GLU A 187 6.05 16.75 -0.80
C GLU A 187 5.42 16.76 -2.19
N ARG A 188 4.81 15.63 -2.63
CA ARG A 188 4.11 15.62 -3.92
C ARG A 188 3.03 16.69 -3.95
N GLU A 189 2.93 17.37 -5.10
CA GLU A 189 1.87 18.37 -5.35
C GLU A 189 0.47 17.75 -5.30
N THR A 190 0.35 16.53 -5.82
CA THR A 190 -0.94 15.83 -5.89
C THR A 190 -0.95 14.63 -4.95
N SER A 191 -2.04 14.48 -4.20
CA SER A 191 -2.25 13.39 -3.25
C SER A 191 -1.07 13.17 -2.29
N PRO A 192 -0.60 14.20 -1.58
CA PRO A 192 0.49 14.05 -0.62
C PRO A 192 0.12 13.07 0.50
N MET A 193 1.11 12.35 1.01
CA MET A 193 0.91 11.50 2.18
C MET A 193 0.59 12.36 3.41
N ARG A 194 -0.66 12.29 3.88
CA ARG A 194 -1.16 13.03 5.05
C ARG A 194 -2.07 12.14 5.88
N VAL A 195 -2.14 12.44 7.17
CA VAL A 195 -3.14 11.83 8.06
C VAL A 195 -4.51 12.46 7.74
N ALA A 196 -5.52 11.65 7.47
CA ALA A 196 -6.88 12.15 7.31
C ALA A 196 -7.39 12.69 8.66
N GLY A 197 -8.21 13.75 8.62
CA GLY A 197 -8.65 14.43 9.84
C GLY A 197 -9.47 13.58 10.80
N ASP A 198 -10.09 12.52 10.28
CA ASP A 198 -10.90 11.53 11.00
C ASP A 198 -10.20 10.17 11.14
N ALA A 199 -8.89 10.08 10.81
CA ALA A 199 -8.15 8.84 10.94
C ALA A 199 -7.71 8.57 12.38
N VAL A 200 -7.83 7.31 12.79
CA VAL A 200 -7.22 6.81 14.02
C VAL A 200 -5.74 6.54 13.78
N VAL A 201 -4.89 7.22 14.53
CA VAL A 201 -3.43 7.00 14.46
C VAL A 201 -3.05 5.89 15.43
N ILE A 202 -2.44 4.82 14.90
CA ILE A 202 -1.96 3.68 15.69
C ILE A 202 -0.44 3.67 15.65
N ARG A 203 0.20 3.82 16.83
CA ARG A 203 1.65 3.71 16.98
C ARG A 203 2.03 2.26 17.21
N THR A 204 2.72 1.65 16.24
CA THR A 204 3.01 0.21 16.24
C THR A 204 4.47 -0.14 16.50
N ASP A 205 5.30 0.78 17.02
CA ASP A 205 6.72 0.54 17.28
C ASP A 205 7.01 -0.68 18.16
N LYS A 206 6.14 -0.94 19.13
CA LYS A 206 6.30 -2.04 20.10
C LYS A 206 5.17 -3.05 20.04
N MET A 207 4.39 -3.03 18.95
CA MET A 207 3.22 -3.88 18.80
C MET A 207 3.52 -5.00 17.80
N SER A 208 3.03 -6.18 18.13
CA SER A 208 2.91 -7.28 17.18
C SER A 208 1.80 -7.01 16.15
N VAL A 209 1.80 -7.80 15.08
CA VAL A 209 0.72 -7.76 14.08
C VAL A 209 -0.61 -8.11 14.74
N ASP A 210 -0.65 -9.15 15.58
CA ASP A 210 -1.87 -9.63 16.23
C ASP A 210 -2.46 -8.58 17.19
N GLU A 211 -1.64 -7.93 18.02
CA GLU A 211 -2.10 -6.84 18.89
C GLU A 211 -2.71 -5.68 18.09
N THR A 212 -2.08 -5.33 16.98
CA THR A 212 -2.59 -4.25 16.10
C THR A 212 -3.92 -4.66 15.46
N VAL A 213 -4.01 -5.91 14.97
CA VAL A 213 -5.24 -6.47 14.38
C VAL A 213 -6.38 -6.51 15.40
N ASP A 214 -6.12 -6.95 16.61
CA ASP A 214 -7.13 -7.04 17.68
C ASP A 214 -7.71 -5.66 18.04
N ILE A 215 -6.87 -4.64 18.11
CA ILE A 215 -7.33 -3.26 18.31
C ILE A 215 -8.28 -2.83 17.19
N VAL A 216 -7.92 -3.08 15.93
CA VAL A 216 -8.75 -2.68 14.79
C VAL A 216 -10.05 -3.48 14.73
N VAL A 217 -10.01 -4.79 15.03
CA VAL A 217 -11.21 -5.65 15.11
C VAL A 217 -12.17 -5.13 16.18
N ALA A 218 -11.65 -4.73 17.35
CA ALA A 218 -12.47 -4.12 18.39
C ALA A 218 -13.12 -2.79 17.92
N MET A 219 -12.39 -1.96 17.17
CA MET A 219 -12.94 -0.74 16.56
C MET A 219 -14.07 -1.05 15.56
N CYS A 220 -14.04 -2.20 14.90
CA CYS A 220 -15.12 -2.65 14.01
C CYS A 220 -16.35 -3.19 14.77
N GLY A 221 -16.40 -3.11 16.10
CA GLY A 221 -17.49 -3.60 16.92
C GLY A 221 -17.62 -5.13 16.98
N LEU A 222 -16.51 -5.85 16.75
CA LEU A 222 -16.46 -7.30 16.81
C LEU A 222 -15.75 -7.76 18.09
N GLU A 223 -16.28 -8.84 18.70
CA GLU A 223 -15.63 -9.45 19.86
C GLU A 223 -14.28 -10.06 19.49
N LEU A 224 -13.28 -9.85 20.36
CA LEU A 224 -12.00 -10.51 20.26
C LEU A 224 -12.21 -12.02 20.44
N LYS A 225 -11.76 -12.84 19.52
CA LYS A 225 -11.69 -14.28 19.77
C LYS A 225 -10.73 -14.49 20.93
N ALA A 226 -11.23 -15.08 22.04
CA ALA A 226 -10.35 -15.52 23.11
C ALA A 226 -9.24 -16.39 22.51
N ALA A 227 -7.99 -16.07 22.83
CA ALA A 227 -6.85 -16.90 22.46
C ALA A 227 -7.05 -18.29 23.09
N SER A 228 -7.18 -19.30 22.27
CA SER A 228 -7.25 -20.71 22.68
C SER A 228 -5.87 -21.30 22.83
#